data_e8588bf38911ca27bf2a3cb824ee28e8
#
_entry.id   e8588bf38911ca27bf2a3cb824ee28e8
#
_cell.length_a   1.000
_cell.length_b   1.000
_cell.length_c   1.000
_cell.angle_alpha   90.00
_cell.angle_beta   90.00
_cell.angle_gamma   90.00
#
_symmetry.space_group_name_H-M   'P 1'
#
loop_
_entity.id
_entity.type
_entity.pdbx_description
1 polymer ?
#
loop_
_entity_poly.entity_id
_entity_poly.type
_entity_poly.pdbx_seq_one_letter_code
_entity_poly.pdbx_strand_id
1 'polypeptide(L)'
;ELKIPVPAESEALTWLRGQTDSPEMTILLRLAHGAPIKALVLANEALLPLREQTFAGFAEIAKGMRDPIAEAAAWNKHEPAILLDWLGGWLSDLLQLTCGHPAPRLINVDKAVPLTALAKRLDAAAGHRLLQQVWGARAADLTNLNTQLLYEGLLIEWARIARS
;
A
#
# COMPACT_ATOMS: atom_id res chain seq x y z
N GLU A 1 -17.30 -14.50 -22.15
CA GLU A 1 -16.45 -13.48 -21.51
C GLU A 1 -14.99 -13.87 -21.75
N LEU A 2 -14.25 -13.04 -22.48
CA LEU A 2 -12.82 -13.30 -22.78
C LEU A 2 -12.00 -12.94 -21.54
N LYS A 3 -11.51 -13.93 -20.80
CA LYS A 3 -10.56 -13.70 -19.69
C LYS A 3 -9.15 -13.55 -20.27
N ILE A 4 -8.62 -12.35 -20.25
CA ILE A 4 -7.22 -12.09 -20.59
C ILE A 4 -6.39 -12.42 -19.34
N PRO A 5 -5.51 -13.43 -19.38
CA PRO A 5 -4.66 -13.77 -18.24
C PRO A 5 -3.63 -12.66 -17.98
N VAL A 6 -3.22 -12.51 -16.70
CA VAL A 6 -2.08 -11.66 -16.36
C VAL A 6 -0.83 -12.32 -16.94
N PRO A 7 0.03 -11.57 -17.68
CA PRO A 7 1.24 -12.14 -18.28
C PRO A 7 2.24 -12.61 -17.21
N ALA A 8 3.16 -13.49 -17.57
CA ALA A 8 4.25 -13.88 -16.68
C ALA A 8 5.12 -12.66 -16.33
N GLU A 9 5.67 -12.61 -15.11
CA GLU A 9 6.47 -11.47 -14.62
C GLU A 9 7.62 -11.12 -15.58
N SER A 10 8.30 -12.13 -16.13
CA SER A 10 9.40 -11.95 -17.09
C SER A 10 8.95 -11.30 -18.41
N GLU A 11 7.79 -11.68 -18.92
CA GLU A 11 7.22 -11.10 -20.15
C GLU A 11 6.79 -9.65 -19.92
N ALA A 12 6.11 -9.39 -18.79
CA ALA A 12 5.69 -8.06 -18.40
C ALA A 12 6.87 -7.11 -18.21
N LEU A 13 7.95 -7.57 -17.56
CA LEU A 13 9.18 -6.79 -17.38
C LEU A 13 9.89 -6.51 -18.72
N THR A 14 9.91 -7.50 -19.62
CA THR A 14 10.52 -7.30 -20.97
C THR A 14 9.74 -6.25 -21.76
N TRP A 15 8.41 -6.30 -21.71
CA TRP A 15 7.58 -5.30 -22.36
C TRP A 15 7.77 -3.90 -21.74
N LEU A 16 7.78 -3.79 -20.41
CA LEU A 16 7.98 -2.53 -19.70
C LEU A 16 9.32 -1.85 -20.04
N ARG A 17 10.40 -2.63 -20.17
CA ARG A 17 11.72 -2.12 -20.56
C ARG A 17 11.72 -1.47 -21.95
N GLY A 18 10.81 -1.85 -22.83
CA GLY A 18 10.61 -1.20 -24.13
C GLY A 18 9.77 0.08 -24.06
N GLN A 19 9.11 0.37 -22.94
CA GLN A 19 8.21 1.52 -22.80
C GLN A 19 8.75 2.62 -21.86
N THR A 20 9.62 2.28 -20.94
CA THR A 20 10.16 3.22 -19.94
C THR A 20 11.52 2.75 -19.42
N ASP A 21 12.40 3.70 -19.11
CA ASP A 21 13.73 3.46 -18.52
C ASP A 21 13.71 3.50 -16.97
N SER A 22 12.53 3.38 -16.35
CA SER A 22 12.44 3.42 -14.88
C SER A 22 13.24 2.27 -14.26
N PRO A 23 14.17 2.55 -13.33
CA PRO A 23 14.96 1.51 -12.67
C PRO A 23 14.12 0.63 -11.72
N GLU A 24 12.92 1.10 -11.37
CA GLU A 24 12.05 0.48 -10.36
C GLU A 24 10.93 -0.38 -10.95
N MET A 25 11.06 -0.79 -12.23
CA MET A 25 10.03 -1.53 -12.97
C MET A 25 9.50 -2.78 -12.23
N THR A 26 10.38 -3.51 -11.53
CA THR A 26 9.97 -4.69 -10.76
C THR A 26 9.04 -4.31 -9.61
N ILE A 27 9.33 -3.21 -8.91
CA ILE A 27 8.49 -2.70 -7.83
C ILE A 27 7.15 -2.24 -8.40
N LEU A 28 7.19 -1.43 -9.47
CA LEU A 28 5.99 -0.92 -10.14
C LEU A 28 5.08 -2.05 -10.64
N LEU A 29 5.65 -3.12 -11.21
CA LEU A 29 4.89 -4.27 -11.67
C LEU A 29 4.22 -5.03 -10.51
N ARG A 30 4.91 -5.18 -9.38
CA ARG A 30 4.33 -5.80 -8.17
C ARG A 30 3.21 -4.94 -7.57
N LEU A 31 3.40 -3.62 -7.48
CA LEU A 31 2.37 -2.68 -7.04
C LEU A 31 1.14 -2.68 -7.96
N ALA A 32 1.37 -2.96 -9.24
CA ALA A 32 0.30 -3.13 -10.24
C ALA A 32 -0.31 -4.54 -10.26
N HIS A 33 0.04 -5.42 -9.31
CA HIS A 33 -0.41 -6.82 -9.25
C HIS A 33 -0.14 -7.59 -10.55
N GLY A 34 1.01 -7.35 -11.19
CA GLY A 34 1.41 -7.99 -12.43
C GLY A 34 0.80 -7.37 -13.71
N ALA A 35 0.04 -6.29 -13.62
CA ALA A 35 -0.57 -5.60 -14.76
C ALA A 35 0.40 -4.57 -15.38
N PRO A 36 1.03 -4.84 -16.56
CA PRO A 36 2.10 -3.99 -17.08
C PRO A 36 1.61 -2.58 -17.46
N ILE A 37 0.39 -2.44 -17.98
CA ILE A 37 -0.17 -1.11 -18.32
C ILE A 37 -0.35 -0.26 -17.05
N LYS A 38 -0.86 -0.84 -15.97
CA LYS A 38 -0.99 -0.14 -14.68
C LYS A 38 0.38 0.23 -14.11
N ALA A 39 1.39 -0.64 -14.26
CA ALA A 39 2.77 -0.35 -13.86
C ALA A 39 3.35 0.84 -14.62
N LEU A 40 3.09 0.93 -15.93
CA LEU A 40 3.51 2.06 -16.76
C LEU A 40 2.85 3.37 -16.34
N VAL A 41 1.57 3.35 -15.99
CA VAL A 41 0.87 4.54 -15.44
C VAL A 41 1.52 4.99 -14.14
N LEU A 42 1.79 4.07 -13.21
CA LEU A 42 2.48 4.38 -11.96
C LEU A 42 3.88 4.99 -12.17
N ALA A 43 4.60 4.52 -13.20
CA ALA A 43 5.90 5.09 -13.57
C ALA A 43 5.79 6.52 -14.10
N ASN A 44 4.83 6.76 -14.99
CA ASN A 44 4.66 8.06 -15.67
C ASN A 44 4.11 9.15 -14.73
N GLU A 45 3.32 8.79 -13.74
CA GLU A 45 2.76 9.75 -12.77
C GLU A 45 3.74 10.12 -11.65
N ALA A 46 4.95 9.58 -11.67
CA ALA A 46 5.98 9.82 -10.66
C ALA A 46 5.48 9.61 -9.21
N LEU A 47 4.62 8.60 -9.00
CA LEU A 47 3.96 8.34 -7.73
C LEU A 47 4.88 7.74 -6.65
N LEU A 48 6.07 7.27 -7.03
CA LEU A 48 7.01 6.66 -6.08
C LEU A 48 7.46 7.60 -4.96
N PRO A 49 7.81 8.89 -5.21
CA PRO A 49 8.12 9.82 -4.13
C PRO A 49 6.96 10.03 -3.15
N LEU A 50 5.73 10.12 -3.65
CA LEU A 50 4.54 10.21 -2.81
C LEU A 50 4.36 8.94 -1.97
N ARG A 51 4.55 7.75 -2.58
CA ARG A 51 4.49 6.47 -1.87
C ARG A 51 5.54 6.38 -0.75
N GLU A 52 6.76 6.86 -1.01
CA GLU A 52 7.81 6.93 0.02
C GLU A 52 7.39 7.81 1.20
N GLN A 53 6.89 9.00 0.92
CA GLN A 53 6.44 9.94 1.94
C GLN A 53 5.27 9.38 2.76
N THR A 54 4.27 8.80 2.12
CA THR A 54 3.09 8.23 2.80
C THR A 54 3.47 6.98 3.61
N PHE A 55 4.38 6.13 3.10
CA PHE A 55 4.90 5.00 3.86
C PHE A 55 5.70 5.45 5.11
N ALA A 56 6.52 6.50 4.97
CA ALA A 56 7.24 7.07 6.11
C ALA A 56 6.26 7.53 7.20
N GLY A 57 5.20 8.26 6.83
CA GLY A 57 4.14 8.67 7.75
C GLY A 57 3.45 7.48 8.44
N PHE A 58 3.09 6.46 7.67
CA PHE A 58 2.52 5.20 8.19
C PHE A 58 3.44 4.52 9.23
N ALA A 59 4.73 4.41 8.93
CA ALA A 59 5.70 3.81 9.84
C ALA A 59 5.98 4.66 11.09
N GLU A 60 5.99 5.99 10.96
CA GLU A 60 6.19 6.92 12.07
C GLU A 60 4.97 6.96 13.02
N ILE A 61 3.76 6.84 12.52
CA ILE A 61 2.53 6.69 13.32
C ILE A 61 2.65 5.45 14.23
N ALA A 62 3.08 4.33 13.69
CA ALA A 62 3.28 3.10 14.47
C ALA A 62 4.31 3.26 15.60
N LYS A 63 5.31 4.13 15.41
CA LYS A 63 6.34 4.45 16.42
C LYS A 63 5.89 5.55 17.40
N GLY A 64 4.74 6.16 17.21
CA GLY A 64 4.28 7.30 18.00
C GLY A 64 4.98 8.62 17.70
N MET A 65 5.67 8.70 16.57
CA MET A 65 6.47 9.87 16.17
C MET A 65 5.72 10.84 15.26
N ARG A 66 4.52 10.45 14.80
CA ARG A 66 3.67 11.26 13.93
C ARG A 66 2.22 11.22 14.39
N ASP A 67 1.57 12.38 14.30
CA ASP A 67 0.15 12.53 14.58
C ASP A 67 -0.69 11.95 13.42
N PRO A 68 -1.60 10.97 13.68
CA PRO A 68 -2.47 10.41 12.66
C PRO A 68 -3.37 11.44 11.96
N ILE A 69 -3.85 12.46 12.71
CA ILE A 69 -4.75 13.50 12.17
C ILE A 69 -3.99 14.40 11.20
N ALA A 70 -2.78 14.83 11.57
CA ALA A 70 -1.94 15.62 10.70
C ALA A 70 -1.56 14.86 9.41
N GLU A 71 -1.29 13.56 9.52
CA GLU A 71 -1.01 12.71 8.36
C GLU A 71 -2.25 12.52 7.48
N ALA A 72 -3.43 12.32 8.06
CA ALA A 72 -4.69 12.25 7.32
C ALA A 72 -4.97 13.51 6.50
N ALA A 73 -4.71 14.68 7.06
CA ALA A 73 -4.83 15.97 6.35
C ALA A 73 -3.83 16.07 5.17
N ALA A 74 -2.63 15.50 5.30
CA ALA A 74 -1.67 15.42 4.20
C ALA A 74 -2.18 14.47 3.10
N TRP A 75 -2.70 13.31 3.48
CA TRP A 75 -3.25 12.31 2.55
C TRP A 75 -4.46 12.83 1.77
N ASN A 76 -5.29 13.65 2.40
CA ASN A 76 -6.51 14.21 1.77
C ASN A 76 -6.27 15.11 0.55
N LYS A 77 -5.00 15.41 0.25
CA LYS A 77 -4.58 16.17 -0.93
C LYS A 77 -4.35 15.31 -2.17
N HIS A 78 -4.47 14.00 -2.05
CA HIS A 78 -4.12 13.04 -3.07
C HIS A 78 -5.30 12.12 -3.40
N GLU A 79 -5.18 11.38 -4.51
CA GLU A 79 -6.20 10.46 -5.01
C GLU A 79 -6.48 9.33 -4.01
N PRO A 80 -7.71 9.22 -3.48
CA PRO A 80 -8.03 8.26 -2.43
C PRO A 80 -7.82 6.81 -2.83
N ALA A 81 -8.11 6.46 -4.08
CA ALA A 81 -7.97 5.11 -4.58
C ALA A 81 -6.52 4.60 -4.47
N ILE A 82 -5.55 5.46 -4.78
CA ILE A 82 -4.13 5.13 -4.74
C ILE A 82 -3.66 4.92 -3.30
N LEU A 83 -4.03 5.82 -2.40
CA LEU A 83 -3.62 5.75 -0.99
C LEU A 83 -4.21 4.55 -0.27
N LEU A 84 -5.49 4.23 -0.54
CA LEU A 84 -6.14 3.05 0.02
C LEU A 84 -5.54 1.74 -0.54
N ASP A 85 -5.17 1.70 -1.83
CA ASP A 85 -4.46 0.56 -2.42
C ASP A 85 -3.09 0.34 -1.73
N TRP A 86 -2.33 1.41 -1.48
CA TRP A 86 -1.04 1.30 -0.77
C TRP A 86 -1.21 0.88 0.69
N LEU A 87 -2.11 1.52 1.42
CA LEU A 87 -2.40 1.16 2.82
C LEU A 87 -2.84 -0.31 2.95
N GLY A 88 -3.76 -0.75 2.07
CA GLY A 88 -4.19 -2.14 2.01
C GLY A 88 -3.05 -3.10 1.68
N GLY A 89 -2.16 -2.73 0.77
CA GLY A 89 -0.97 -3.50 0.43
C GLY A 89 0.00 -3.64 1.61
N TRP A 90 0.29 -2.55 2.34
CA TRP A 90 1.17 -2.60 3.52
C TRP A 90 0.58 -3.43 4.65
N LEU A 91 -0.73 -3.30 4.93
CA LEU A 91 -1.43 -4.12 5.93
C LEU A 91 -1.46 -5.59 5.52
N SER A 92 -1.66 -5.90 4.24
CA SER A 92 -1.62 -7.27 3.73
C SER A 92 -0.24 -7.91 3.93
N ASP A 93 0.83 -7.17 3.59
CA ASP A 93 2.20 -7.63 3.78
C ASP A 93 2.53 -7.82 5.27
N LEU A 94 2.10 -6.90 6.14
CA LEU A 94 2.25 -7.04 7.60
C LEU A 94 1.59 -8.34 8.11
N LEU A 95 0.37 -8.63 7.68
CA LEU A 95 -0.36 -9.84 8.07
C LEU A 95 0.33 -11.10 7.53
N GLN A 96 0.86 -11.09 6.31
CA GLN A 96 1.65 -12.20 5.80
C GLN A 96 2.90 -12.46 6.65
N LEU A 97 3.58 -11.38 7.09
CA LEU A 97 4.76 -11.49 7.94
C LEU A 97 4.42 -12.01 9.35
N THR A 98 3.28 -11.63 9.94
CA THR A 98 2.83 -12.20 11.22
C THR A 98 2.53 -13.70 11.12
N CYS A 99 2.12 -14.18 9.94
CA CYS A 99 1.92 -15.61 9.66
C CYS A 99 3.23 -16.35 9.30
N GLY A 100 4.39 -15.70 9.35
CA GLY A 100 5.68 -16.31 9.06
C GLY A 100 5.99 -16.46 7.56
N HIS A 101 5.30 -15.76 6.67
CA HIS A 101 5.62 -15.78 5.24
C HIS A 101 6.94 -15.06 4.96
N PRO A 102 7.77 -15.59 4.05
CA PRO A 102 9.06 -14.98 3.75
C PRO A 102 8.90 -13.66 2.96
N ALA A 103 9.79 -12.71 3.24
CA ALA A 103 9.80 -11.37 2.62
C ALA A 103 9.71 -11.35 1.07
N PRO A 104 10.32 -12.28 0.31
CA PRO A 104 10.19 -12.28 -1.16
C PRO A 104 8.77 -12.46 -1.72
N ARG A 105 7.83 -12.91 -0.90
CA ARG A 105 6.41 -13.05 -1.29
C ARG A 105 5.60 -11.77 -1.11
N LEU A 106 6.17 -10.75 -0.49
CA LEU A 106 5.49 -9.48 -0.26
C LEU A 106 5.30 -8.72 -1.57
N ILE A 107 4.22 -7.94 -1.63
CA ILE A 107 3.98 -6.98 -2.70
C ILE A 107 5.02 -5.86 -2.61
N ASN A 108 5.23 -5.35 -1.38
CA ASN A 108 6.13 -4.23 -1.09
C ASN A 108 7.50 -4.74 -0.60
N VAL A 109 8.23 -5.46 -1.45
CA VAL A 109 9.55 -6.04 -1.10
C VAL A 109 10.58 -4.97 -0.73
N ASP A 110 10.48 -3.77 -1.31
CA ASP A 110 11.29 -2.60 -1.00
C ASP A 110 11.07 -2.10 0.43
N LYS A 111 9.95 -2.44 1.05
CA LYS A 111 9.58 -2.13 2.43
C LYS A 111 9.69 -3.33 3.39
N ALA A 112 10.25 -4.45 2.94
CA ALA A 112 10.30 -5.69 3.73
C ALA A 112 10.93 -5.50 5.11
N VAL A 113 12.03 -4.75 5.21
CA VAL A 113 12.74 -4.53 6.48
C VAL A 113 11.88 -3.77 7.49
N PRO A 114 11.37 -2.56 7.20
CA PRO A 114 10.51 -1.84 8.13
C PRO A 114 9.20 -2.58 8.41
N LEU A 115 8.57 -3.24 7.42
CA LEU A 115 7.36 -4.03 7.63
C LEU A 115 7.61 -5.22 8.57
N THR A 116 8.74 -5.92 8.44
CA THR A 116 9.10 -7.01 9.35
C THR A 116 9.25 -6.52 10.80
N ALA A 117 9.81 -5.33 11.00
CA ALA A 117 9.93 -4.74 12.33
C ALA A 117 8.57 -4.40 12.95
N LEU A 118 7.64 -3.87 12.15
CA LEU A 118 6.29 -3.53 12.58
C LEU A 118 5.44 -4.78 12.85
N ALA A 119 5.57 -5.82 12.03
CA ALA A 119 4.81 -7.07 12.16
C ALA A 119 5.02 -7.78 13.50
N LYS A 120 6.20 -7.61 14.13
CA LYS A 120 6.52 -8.24 15.43
C LYS A 120 5.60 -7.81 16.58
N ARG A 121 4.96 -6.67 16.45
CA ARG A 121 4.09 -6.06 17.48
C ARG A 121 2.62 -6.04 17.09
N LEU A 122 2.29 -6.44 15.87
CA LEU A 122 0.93 -6.36 15.35
C LEU A 122 0.07 -7.54 15.85
N ASP A 123 -1.04 -7.22 16.47
CA ASP A 123 -2.12 -8.20 16.65
C ASP A 123 -2.76 -8.52 15.30
N ALA A 124 -2.65 -9.78 14.86
CA ALA A 124 -3.15 -10.21 13.56
C ALA A 124 -4.67 -10.01 13.41
N ALA A 125 -5.44 -10.22 14.47
CA ALA A 125 -6.90 -10.06 14.40
C ALA A 125 -7.29 -8.59 14.26
N ALA A 126 -6.60 -7.68 14.96
CA ALA A 126 -6.81 -6.23 14.82
C ALA A 126 -6.35 -5.75 13.44
N GLY A 127 -5.21 -6.24 12.95
CA GLY A 127 -4.73 -5.96 11.60
C GLY A 127 -5.70 -6.39 10.50
N HIS A 128 -6.31 -7.57 10.63
CA HIS A 128 -7.35 -8.03 9.69
C HIS A 128 -8.59 -7.14 9.70
N ARG A 129 -9.06 -6.71 10.87
CA ARG A 129 -10.21 -5.79 10.94
C ARG A 129 -9.92 -4.47 10.24
N LEU A 130 -8.73 -3.90 10.47
CA LEU A 130 -8.32 -2.66 9.79
C LEU A 130 -8.21 -2.86 8.27
N LEU A 131 -7.63 -3.97 7.81
CA LEU A 131 -7.55 -4.29 6.39
C LEU A 131 -8.95 -4.40 5.75
N GLN A 132 -9.91 -5.02 6.42
CA GLN A 132 -11.30 -5.08 5.94
C GLN A 132 -11.93 -3.69 5.82
N GLN A 133 -11.67 -2.78 6.78
CA GLN A 133 -12.14 -1.39 6.70
C GLN A 133 -11.52 -0.66 5.49
N VAL A 134 -10.21 -0.83 5.24
CA VAL A 134 -9.53 -0.24 4.08
C VAL A 134 -10.13 -0.74 2.77
N TRP A 135 -10.34 -2.07 2.62
CA TRP A 135 -10.93 -2.62 1.40
C TRP A 135 -12.41 -2.26 1.25
N GLY A 136 -13.14 -2.16 2.34
CA GLY A 136 -14.52 -1.65 2.34
C GLY A 136 -14.57 -0.20 1.85
N ALA A 137 -13.71 0.66 2.36
CA ALA A 137 -13.58 2.05 1.90
C ALA A 137 -13.16 2.14 0.43
N ARG A 138 -12.21 1.29 0.00
CA ARG A 138 -11.73 1.24 -1.40
C ARG A 138 -12.81 0.81 -2.38
N ALA A 139 -13.73 -0.06 -1.97
CA ALA A 139 -14.85 -0.54 -2.78
C ALA A 139 -16.07 0.41 -2.77
N ALA A 140 -16.12 1.34 -1.82
CA ALA A 140 -17.23 2.29 -1.70
C ALA A 140 -17.16 3.38 -2.77
N ASP A 141 -18.32 3.97 -3.08
CA ASP A 141 -18.36 5.21 -3.86
C ASP A 141 -17.88 6.37 -2.99
N LEU A 142 -16.68 6.86 -3.28
CA LEU A 142 -16.03 7.93 -2.52
C LEU A 142 -16.53 9.34 -2.89
N THR A 143 -17.42 9.46 -3.88
CA THR A 143 -17.88 10.75 -4.42
C THR A 143 -18.54 11.64 -3.35
N ASN A 144 -19.22 11.02 -2.38
CA ASN A 144 -19.94 11.72 -1.30
C ASN A 144 -19.35 11.48 0.09
N LEU A 145 -18.18 10.83 0.20
CA LEU A 145 -17.52 10.55 1.46
C LEU A 145 -16.57 11.69 1.86
N ASN A 146 -16.58 12.05 3.14
CA ASN A 146 -15.52 12.90 3.69
C ASN A 146 -14.23 12.06 3.82
N THR A 147 -13.37 12.14 2.80
CA THR A 147 -12.13 11.37 2.72
C THR A 147 -11.15 11.71 3.85
N GLN A 148 -11.16 12.92 4.38
CA GLN A 148 -10.35 13.28 5.54
C GLN A 148 -10.78 12.50 6.78
N LEU A 149 -12.07 12.46 7.11
CA LEU A 149 -12.57 11.68 8.25
C LEU A 149 -12.32 10.19 8.08
N LEU A 150 -12.40 9.68 6.85
CA LEU A 150 -12.04 8.30 6.54
C LEU A 150 -10.57 8.03 6.91
N TYR A 151 -9.64 8.85 6.43
CA TYR A 151 -8.22 8.69 6.74
C TYR A 151 -7.91 8.86 8.22
N GLU A 152 -8.52 9.85 8.88
CA GLU A 152 -8.40 10.03 10.32
C GLU A 152 -8.79 8.75 11.08
N GLY A 153 -9.94 8.16 10.76
CA GLY A 153 -10.41 6.92 11.35
C GLY A 153 -9.44 5.75 11.14
N LEU A 154 -8.98 5.55 9.89
CA LEU A 154 -8.06 4.47 9.55
C LEU A 154 -6.68 4.64 10.21
N LEU A 155 -6.12 5.86 10.21
CA LEU A 155 -4.79 6.11 10.76
C LEU A 155 -4.78 6.17 12.30
N ILE A 156 -5.88 6.60 12.95
CA ILE A 156 -6.05 6.50 14.40
C ILE A 156 -6.12 5.03 14.82
N GLU A 157 -6.90 4.23 14.10
CA GLU A 157 -6.98 2.78 14.38
C GLU A 157 -5.62 2.11 14.15
N TRP A 158 -4.90 2.47 13.09
CA TRP A 158 -3.54 2.02 12.87
C TRP A 158 -2.62 2.38 14.05
N ALA A 159 -2.65 3.64 14.50
CA ALA A 159 -1.86 4.08 15.64
C ALA A 159 -2.14 3.26 16.92
N ARG A 160 -3.40 2.88 17.11
CA ARG A 160 -3.85 2.10 18.26
C ARG A 160 -3.31 0.67 18.22
N ILE A 161 -3.46 -0.02 17.08
CA ILE A 161 -3.09 -1.45 16.97
C ILE A 161 -1.58 -1.67 16.82
N ALA A 162 -0.85 -0.70 16.29
CA ALA A 162 0.61 -0.81 16.11
C ALA A 162 1.41 -0.56 17.40
N ARG A 163 0.77 -0.04 18.46
CA ARG A 163 1.41 0.26 19.75
C ARG A 163 0.97 -0.68 20.88
N SER A 164 0.01 -1.56 20.59
CA SER A 164 -0.43 -2.60 21.53
C SER A 164 0.53 -3.80 21.49
#